data_2a6d49494041cad12aab160a3b62a073
#
_entry.id   2a6d49494041cad12aab160a3b62a073
#
_cell.length_a   1.000
_cell.length_b   1.000
_cell.length_c   1.000
_cell.angle_alpha   90.00
_cell.angle_beta   90.00
_cell.angle_gamma   90.00
#
_symmetry.space_group_name_H-M   'P 1'
#
loop_
_entity.id
_entity.type
_entity.pdbx_description
1 polymer ?
#
loop_
_entity_poly.entity_id
_entity_poly.type
_entity_poly.pdbx_seq_one_letter_code
_entity_poly.pdbx_strand_id
1 'polypeptide(L)'
;MASSRLIEDTNFGMFFSSLRRSQICFIVASLAFCLPVQAAYARSHVSEIVVDASTGTVLFSQAPDAARRPASLTKLMTLYLAFDALADGRLRPSDPLPISRRAARQPATHLGIAAGGRITVGKALDAIAAISSNDLAVAVAERIAGSEPKFARLMTAKARQLGMRNTRFANASGLTSAGNVTTASDMAKLSRAIVRRFPRQYARFSRRTIQWRSHRISNHNHLLGRVAGVDGIKTGYTSDAGYNLAASAMRRGRRIVVVVLGETSVSARDARVANLIELGFTGSRSKARRLRRR
;
A
#
# COMPACT_ATOMS: atom_id res chain seq x y z
N MET A 1 -35.89 60.76 -34.65
CA MET A 1 -37.26 61.01 -34.17
C MET A 1 -37.26 60.71 -32.71
N ALA A 2 -37.08 61.70 -31.85
CA ALA A 2 -38.11 62.50 -31.17
C ALA A 2 -38.83 61.57 -30.12
N SER A 3 -38.94 61.85 -28.86
CA SER A 3 -39.04 63.06 -28.04
C SER A 3 -39.17 62.54 -26.59
N SER A 4 -38.39 62.92 -25.60
CA SER A 4 -38.60 64.04 -24.61
C SER A 4 -39.86 63.91 -23.75
N ARG A 5 -39.70 63.99 -22.44
CA ARG A 5 -40.01 64.97 -21.40
C ARG A 5 -40.15 64.32 -20.07
N LEU A 6 -39.42 64.66 -19.02
CA LEU A 6 -39.47 65.83 -18.13
C LEU A 6 -40.58 65.81 -17.06
N ILE A 7 -40.13 66.04 -15.83
CA ILE A 7 -40.65 66.88 -14.74
C ILE A 7 -41.58 66.10 -13.75
N GLU A 8 -41.55 66.17 -12.40
CA GLU A 8 -41.13 67.24 -11.45
C GLU A 8 -41.09 66.66 -10.01
N ASP A 9 -40.26 67.31 -9.25
CA ASP A 9 -40.24 67.55 -7.82
C ASP A 9 -41.48 67.29 -6.96
N THR A 10 -41.24 66.81 -5.72
CA THR A 10 -41.64 67.62 -4.55
C THR A 10 -40.97 67.11 -3.23
N ASN A 11 -40.38 68.09 -2.56
CA ASN A 11 -39.93 68.10 -1.20
C ASN A 11 -41.03 67.79 -0.18
N PHE A 12 -40.65 67.13 0.94
CA PHE A 12 -41.15 67.42 2.33
C PHE A 12 -40.34 66.48 3.24
N GLY A 13 -39.51 66.85 4.14
CA GLY A 13 -39.73 67.74 5.25
C GLY A 13 -39.16 67.04 6.50
N MET A 14 -38.16 67.65 7.10
CA MET A 14 -37.50 67.23 8.34
C MET A 14 -38.47 66.81 9.47
N PHE A 15 -38.09 65.76 10.24
CA PHE A 15 -38.32 65.77 11.71
C PHE A 15 -37.12 65.08 12.40
N PHE A 16 -36.42 65.85 13.17
CA PHE A 16 -35.45 65.43 14.18
C PHE A 16 -36.15 64.72 15.31
N SER A 17 -35.63 63.53 15.73
CA SER A 17 -35.62 63.26 17.14
C SER A 17 -34.47 62.28 17.48
N SER A 18 -33.66 62.76 18.33
CA SER A 18 -32.55 62.14 19.05
C SER A 18 -32.95 60.86 19.75
N LEU A 19 -32.25 59.76 19.51
CA LEU A 19 -32.16 58.63 20.43
C LEU A 19 -30.77 58.07 20.49
N ARG A 20 -30.10 58.47 21.54
CA ARG A 20 -29.05 57.84 22.33
C ARG A 20 -28.11 56.82 21.65
N ARG A 21 -26.89 57.28 21.42
CA ARG A 21 -25.63 56.48 21.30
C ARG A 21 -25.38 55.72 22.62
N SER A 22 -25.90 54.57 22.84
CA SER A 22 -25.48 53.75 24.02
C SER A 22 -25.82 52.28 23.97
N GLN A 23 -26.26 51.70 22.87
CA GLN A 23 -26.58 50.26 22.83
C GLN A 23 -25.98 49.44 21.67
N ILE A 24 -25.00 50.00 20.94
CA ILE A 24 -24.34 49.24 19.81
C ILE A 24 -23.00 48.59 20.22
N CYS A 25 -22.52 48.80 21.46
CA CYS A 25 -21.20 48.27 21.87
C CYS A 25 -21.20 46.90 22.53
N PHE A 26 -22.35 46.23 22.69
CA PHE A 26 -22.39 44.94 23.42
C PHE A 26 -22.71 43.70 22.57
N ILE A 27 -22.87 43.81 21.24
CA ILE A 27 -23.20 42.64 20.41
C ILE A 27 -21.98 42.16 19.57
N VAL A 28 -20.85 42.87 19.53
CA VAL A 28 -19.67 42.47 18.72
C VAL A 28 -18.66 41.62 19.51
N ALA A 29 -18.82 41.49 20.85
CA ALA A 29 -17.85 40.77 21.68
C ALA A 29 -18.13 39.25 21.86
N SER A 30 -19.27 38.73 21.37
CA SER A 30 -19.65 37.31 21.62
C SER A 30 -19.56 36.41 20.39
N LEU A 31 -19.03 36.87 19.25
CA LEU A 31 -18.90 36.07 18.02
C LEU A 31 -17.46 35.66 17.68
N ALA A 32 -16.51 35.89 18.57
CA ALA A 32 -15.08 35.61 18.32
C ALA A 32 -14.56 34.31 18.96
N PHE A 33 -15.41 33.40 19.46
CA PHE A 33 -14.92 32.19 20.14
C PHE A 33 -15.59 30.89 19.71
N CYS A 34 -15.96 30.80 18.43
CA CYS A 34 -16.32 29.53 17.81
C CYS A 34 -15.60 29.36 16.48
N LEU A 35 -14.25 29.45 16.50
CA LEU A 35 -13.48 28.84 15.43
C LEU A 35 -13.45 27.33 15.70
N PRO A 36 -13.96 26.53 14.77
CA PRO A 36 -14.01 25.10 14.99
C PRO A 36 -12.60 24.55 15.09
N VAL A 37 -12.35 23.75 16.09
CA VAL A 37 -11.23 22.80 16.20
C VAL A 37 -11.36 21.76 15.06
N GLN A 38 -11.45 22.21 13.81
CA GLN A 38 -11.48 21.37 12.60
C GLN A 38 -10.12 21.28 11.90
N ALA A 39 -9.08 21.93 12.42
CA ALA A 39 -7.77 21.98 11.79
C ALA A 39 -6.82 20.82 12.17
N ALA A 40 -7.27 19.79 12.88
CA ALA A 40 -6.36 18.74 13.39
C ALA A 40 -6.63 17.32 12.84
N TYR A 41 -7.56 17.14 11.93
CA TYR A 41 -7.67 15.89 11.16
C TYR A 41 -7.30 16.13 9.70
N ALA A 42 -6.08 16.58 9.44
CA ALA A 42 -5.42 16.20 8.21
C ALA A 42 -5.43 14.66 8.22
N ARG A 43 -6.38 14.05 7.47
CA ARG A 43 -6.48 12.59 7.36
C ARG A 43 -5.10 12.10 6.99
N SER A 44 -4.43 11.44 7.92
CA SER A 44 -3.13 10.83 7.65
C SER A 44 -3.30 10.04 6.35
N HIS A 45 -2.62 10.47 5.30
CA HIS A 45 -2.61 9.73 4.02
C HIS A 45 -1.99 8.35 4.17
N VAL A 46 -1.44 8.05 5.35
CA VAL A 46 -0.78 6.79 5.69
C VAL A 46 -1.76 5.85 6.38
N SER A 47 -1.79 4.61 5.92
CA SER A 47 -2.48 3.50 6.58
C SER A 47 -1.45 2.49 7.05
N GLU A 48 -1.56 2.03 8.30
CA GLU A 48 -0.58 1.14 8.87
C GLU A 48 -1.17 0.10 9.81
N ILE A 49 -0.50 -1.04 9.89
CA ILE A 49 -0.88 -2.14 10.80
C ILE A 49 0.35 -2.98 11.17
N VAL A 50 0.37 -3.42 12.41
CA VAL A 50 1.31 -4.42 12.93
C VAL A 50 0.51 -5.60 13.44
N VAL A 51 0.82 -6.80 12.97
CA VAL A 51 0.15 -8.02 13.40
C VAL A 51 1.15 -9.10 13.81
N ASP A 52 0.78 -9.89 14.80
CA ASP A 52 1.46 -11.15 15.09
C ASP A 52 1.21 -12.12 13.93
N ALA A 53 2.27 -12.66 13.34
CA ALA A 53 2.14 -13.48 12.14
C ALA A 53 1.48 -14.84 12.41
N SER A 54 1.63 -15.39 13.61
CA SER A 54 1.07 -16.69 13.99
C SER A 54 -0.42 -16.60 14.29
N THR A 55 -0.81 -15.70 15.20
CA THR A 55 -2.19 -15.56 15.68
C THR A 55 -3.05 -14.65 14.80
N GLY A 56 -2.46 -13.64 14.17
CA GLY A 56 -3.16 -12.55 13.48
C GLY A 56 -3.63 -11.44 14.40
N THR A 57 -3.28 -11.51 15.68
CA THR A 57 -3.59 -10.44 16.63
C THR A 57 -3.01 -9.12 16.16
N VAL A 58 -3.84 -8.09 16.10
CA VAL A 58 -3.41 -6.72 15.81
C VAL A 58 -2.68 -6.18 17.04
N LEU A 59 -1.43 -5.76 16.86
CA LEU A 59 -0.58 -5.19 17.91
C LEU A 59 -0.63 -3.66 17.89
N PHE A 60 -0.81 -3.09 16.70
CA PHE A 60 -0.97 -1.67 16.45
C PHE A 60 -1.68 -1.45 15.12
N SER A 61 -2.47 -0.40 14.99
CA SER A 61 -3.03 0.03 13.71
C SER A 61 -3.43 1.50 13.70
N GLN A 62 -3.34 2.12 12.52
CA GLN A 62 -3.86 3.45 12.23
C GLN A 62 -4.48 3.43 10.84
N ALA A 63 -5.76 3.80 10.73
CA ALA A 63 -6.53 3.76 9.49
C ALA A 63 -6.34 2.45 8.67
N PRO A 64 -6.35 1.24 9.32
CA PRO A 64 -5.93 -0.01 8.69
C PRO A 64 -6.85 -0.44 7.55
N ASP A 65 -8.11 -0.02 7.54
CA ASP A 65 -9.12 -0.39 6.55
C ASP A 65 -9.44 0.73 5.56
N ALA A 66 -8.69 1.84 5.60
CA ALA A 66 -8.81 2.89 4.60
C ALA A 66 -8.38 2.36 3.23
N ALA A 67 -9.19 2.64 2.22
CA ALA A 67 -8.89 2.26 0.83
C ALA A 67 -7.61 2.95 0.34
N ARG A 68 -6.68 2.17 -0.19
CA ARG A 68 -5.37 2.61 -0.69
C ARG A 68 -5.04 1.93 -2.02
N ARG A 69 -4.13 2.53 -2.77
CA ARG A 69 -3.54 1.92 -3.95
C ARG A 69 -2.40 0.98 -3.52
N PRO A 70 -2.42 -0.30 -3.92
CA PRO A 70 -1.38 -1.25 -3.51
C PRO A 70 -0.02 -0.98 -4.17
N ALA A 71 0.02 -0.35 -5.33
CA ALA A 71 1.21 -0.31 -6.18
C ALA A 71 1.80 -1.72 -6.32
N SER A 72 3.13 -1.87 -6.32
CA SER A 72 3.78 -3.18 -6.47
C SER A 72 3.56 -4.17 -5.31
N LEU A 73 2.86 -3.81 -4.23
CA LEU A 73 2.40 -4.83 -3.27
C LEU A 73 1.40 -5.81 -3.90
N THR A 74 0.75 -5.42 -5.02
CA THR A 74 -0.02 -6.32 -5.89
C THR A 74 0.73 -7.60 -6.23
N LYS A 75 2.05 -7.51 -6.47
CA LYS A 75 2.89 -8.66 -6.80
C LYS A 75 2.98 -9.72 -5.69
N LEU A 76 2.59 -9.37 -4.46
CA LEU A 76 2.43 -10.37 -3.40
C LEU A 76 1.34 -11.39 -3.75
N MET A 77 0.22 -10.96 -4.35
CA MET A 77 -0.81 -11.88 -4.82
C MET A 77 -0.38 -12.64 -6.07
N THR A 78 0.37 -11.99 -6.97
CA THR A 78 0.97 -12.67 -8.14
C THR A 78 1.90 -13.79 -7.70
N LEU A 79 2.78 -13.51 -6.72
CA LEU A 79 3.68 -14.51 -6.13
C LEU A 79 2.92 -15.59 -5.35
N TYR A 80 1.87 -15.22 -4.60
CA TYR A 80 1.03 -16.17 -3.90
C TYR A 80 0.45 -17.23 -4.86
N LEU A 81 -0.16 -16.79 -5.97
CA LEU A 81 -0.74 -17.70 -6.97
C LEU A 81 0.33 -18.52 -7.70
N ALA A 82 1.51 -17.94 -7.95
CA ALA A 82 2.63 -18.68 -8.52
C ALA A 82 3.16 -19.75 -7.53
N PHE A 83 3.22 -19.44 -6.24
CA PHE A 83 3.61 -20.40 -5.20
C PHE A 83 2.57 -21.51 -5.01
N ASP A 84 1.28 -21.18 -5.12
CA ASP A 84 0.20 -22.18 -5.18
C ASP A 84 0.43 -23.14 -6.37
N ALA A 85 0.69 -22.58 -7.56
CA ALA A 85 0.93 -23.39 -8.76
C ALA A 85 2.21 -24.25 -8.67
N LEU A 86 3.24 -23.80 -7.96
CA LEU A 86 4.43 -24.61 -7.66
C LEU A 86 4.10 -25.72 -6.65
N ALA A 87 3.32 -25.43 -5.63
CA ALA A 87 2.93 -26.41 -4.60
C ALA A 87 2.05 -27.53 -5.19
N ASP A 88 1.16 -27.18 -6.13
CA ASP A 88 0.26 -28.10 -6.82
C ASP A 88 0.94 -28.83 -8.01
N GLY A 89 2.21 -28.57 -8.29
CA GLY A 89 2.95 -29.19 -9.41
C GLY A 89 2.55 -28.68 -10.81
N ARG A 90 1.66 -27.66 -10.90
CA ARG A 90 1.25 -27.03 -12.17
C ARG A 90 2.37 -26.17 -12.79
N LEU A 91 3.34 -25.76 -11.99
CA LEU A 91 4.57 -25.10 -12.38
C LEU A 91 5.77 -25.78 -11.70
N ARG A 92 6.91 -25.75 -12.37
CA ARG A 92 8.21 -26.12 -11.80
C ARG A 92 9.18 -24.94 -11.88
N PRO A 93 10.11 -24.77 -10.93
CA PRO A 93 11.10 -23.69 -10.99
C PRO A 93 11.97 -23.67 -12.25
N SER A 94 12.19 -24.87 -12.85
CA SER A 94 12.96 -25.06 -14.09
C SER A 94 12.15 -24.79 -15.36
N ASP A 95 10.82 -24.70 -15.28
CA ASP A 95 9.98 -24.51 -16.46
C ASP A 95 10.37 -23.21 -17.20
N PRO A 96 10.40 -23.22 -18.55
CA PRO A 96 10.58 -22.02 -19.33
C PRO A 96 9.33 -21.13 -19.21
N LEU A 97 9.57 -19.85 -18.94
CA LEU A 97 8.56 -18.79 -18.94
C LEU A 97 8.79 -17.92 -20.18
N PRO A 98 7.96 -18.02 -21.22
CA PRO A 98 8.07 -17.20 -22.41
C PRO A 98 7.68 -15.75 -22.10
N ILE A 99 8.33 -14.81 -22.78
CA ILE A 99 8.04 -13.38 -22.69
C ILE A 99 7.21 -12.95 -23.89
N SER A 100 5.96 -12.64 -23.66
CA SER A 100 5.05 -12.12 -24.69
C SER A 100 5.40 -10.69 -25.10
N ARG A 101 4.87 -10.23 -26.24
CA ARG A 101 4.96 -8.81 -26.63
C ARG A 101 4.36 -7.88 -25.57
N ARG A 102 3.29 -8.30 -24.87
CA ARG A 102 2.67 -7.55 -23.79
C ARG A 102 3.59 -7.46 -22.59
N ALA A 103 4.16 -8.57 -22.16
CA ALA A 103 5.11 -8.61 -21.03
C ALA A 103 6.35 -7.74 -21.33
N ALA A 104 6.96 -7.89 -22.51
CA ALA A 104 8.14 -7.12 -22.91
C ALA A 104 7.93 -5.60 -22.96
N ARG A 105 6.69 -5.14 -23.18
CA ARG A 105 6.34 -3.71 -23.25
C ARG A 105 6.00 -3.10 -21.90
N GLN A 106 6.09 -3.86 -20.80
CA GLN A 106 5.79 -3.29 -19.50
C GLN A 106 6.80 -2.21 -19.11
N PRO A 107 6.34 -1.08 -18.54
CA PRO A 107 7.25 -0.04 -18.06
C PRO A 107 8.09 -0.53 -16.88
N ALA A 108 9.14 0.21 -16.56
CA ALA A 108 10.03 -0.11 -15.44
C ALA A 108 9.25 -0.27 -14.10
N THR A 109 9.69 -1.16 -13.22
CA THR A 109 10.94 -1.93 -13.23
C THR A 109 10.76 -3.20 -14.04
N HIS A 110 11.71 -3.56 -14.86
CA HIS A 110 11.69 -4.77 -15.69
C HIS A 110 13.11 -5.32 -15.89
N LEU A 111 13.25 -6.60 -16.27
CA LEU A 111 14.56 -7.19 -16.64
C LEU A 111 14.94 -6.95 -18.11
N GLY A 112 14.02 -6.43 -18.93
CA GLY A 112 14.27 -6.08 -20.32
C GLY A 112 14.52 -7.29 -21.23
N ILE A 113 13.80 -8.39 -21.01
CA ILE A 113 13.86 -9.55 -21.91
C ILE A 113 12.97 -9.26 -23.12
N ALA A 114 13.52 -9.38 -24.31
CA ALA A 114 12.78 -9.15 -25.55
C ALA A 114 11.62 -10.13 -25.72
N ALA A 115 10.60 -9.70 -26.48
CA ALA A 115 9.48 -10.57 -26.86
C ALA A 115 10.00 -11.83 -27.60
N GLY A 116 9.46 -12.99 -27.28
CA GLY A 116 9.93 -14.30 -27.75
C GLY A 116 11.08 -14.89 -26.94
N GLY A 117 11.74 -14.09 -26.11
CA GLY A 117 12.75 -14.58 -25.15
C GLY A 117 12.13 -15.44 -24.05
N ARG A 118 12.97 -16.07 -23.25
CA ARG A 118 12.56 -16.99 -22.16
C ARG A 118 13.42 -16.77 -20.92
N ILE A 119 12.84 -17.05 -19.76
CA ILE A 119 13.53 -17.13 -18.47
C ILE A 119 12.93 -18.32 -17.71
N THR A 120 13.64 -18.90 -16.75
CA THR A 120 13.01 -19.93 -15.91
C THR A 120 12.03 -19.31 -14.92
N VAL A 121 10.96 -20.02 -14.58
CA VAL A 121 9.98 -19.61 -13.56
C VAL A 121 10.69 -19.21 -12.25
N GLY A 122 11.65 -20.01 -11.79
CA GLY A 122 12.40 -19.73 -10.56
C GLY A 122 13.10 -18.38 -10.57
N LYS A 123 13.82 -18.06 -11.64
CA LYS A 123 14.50 -16.76 -11.80
C LYS A 123 13.50 -15.60 -11.93
N ALA A 124 12.38 -15.84 -12.60
CA ALA A 124 11.31 -14.83 -12.71
C ALA A 124 10.73 -14.48 -11.34
N LEU A 125 10.41 -15.48 -10.51
CA LEU A 125 9.89 -15.26 -9.16
C LEU A 125 10.90 -14.54 -8.25
N ASP A 126 12.20 -14.83 -8.39
CA ASP A 126 13.26 -14.11 -7.68
C ASP A 126 13.28 -12.62 -8.05
N ALA A 127 13.19 -12.32 -9.34
CA ALA A 127 13.19 -10.94 -9.84
C ALA A 127 11.89 -10.18 -9.42
N ILE A 128 10.73 -10.84 -9.47
CA ILE A 128 9.47 -10.24 -9.00
C ILE A 128 9.56 -9.91 -7.50
N ALA A 129 10.12 -10.80 -6.70
CA ALA A 129 10.23 -10.61 -5.25
C ALA A 129 11.23 -9.51 -4.89
N ALA A 130 12.43 -9.52 -5.48
CA ALA A 130 13.53 -8.63 -5.09
C ALA A 130 13.46 -7.24 -5.75
N ILE A 131 13.31 -7.19 -7.08
CA ILE A 131 13.39 -5.95 -7.86
C ILE A 131 12.05 -5.51 -8.44
N SER A 132 10.96 -6.23 -8.12
CA SER A 132 9.62 -5.81 -8.53
C SER A 132 9.36 -5.84 -10.04
N SER A 133 9.95 -6.77 -10.79
CA SER A 133 9.86 -6.86 -12.25
C SER A 133 8.41 -6.90 -12.75
N ASN A 134 8.00 -5.92 -13.57
CA ASN A 134 6.65 -5.79 -14.11
C ASN A 134 6.42 -6.75 -15.27
N ASP A 135 7.41 -6.85 -16.18
CA ASP A 135 7.41 -7.76 -17.33
C ASP A 135 7.22 -9.22 -16.89
N LEU A 136 7.94 -9.63 -15.86
CA LEU A 136 7.84 -11.00 -15.34
C LEU A 136 6.56 -11.26 -14.56
N ALA A 137 6.00 -10.25 -13.88
CA ALA A 137 4.70 -10.39 -13.26
C ALA A 137 3.61 -10.66 -14.30
N VAL A 138 3.64 -9.97 -15.45
CA VAL A 138 2.72 -10.21 -16.57
C VAL A 138 2.97 -11.59 -17.20
N ALA A 139 4.23 -11.96 -17.45
CA ALA A 139 4.56 -13.27 -18.02
C ALA A 139 4.07 -14.43 -17.13
N VAL A 140 4.24 -14.31 -15.80
CA VAL A 140 3.70 -15.30 -14.82
C VAL A 140 2.17 -15.34 -14.87
N ALA A 141 1.52 -14.18 -14.96
CA ALA A 141 0.07 -14.10 -15.07
C ALA A 141 -0.45 -14.81 -16.35
N GLU A 142 0.19 -14.56 -17.48
CA GLU A 142 -0.13 -15.20 -18.74
C GLU A 142 0.10 -16.73 -18.70
N ARG A 143 1.20 -17.17 -18.07
CA ARG A 143 1.51 -18.60 -17.91
C ARG A 143 0.49 -19.35 -17.06
N ILE A 144 -0.03 -18.70 -16.00
CA ILE A 144 -0.97 -19.35 -15.08
C ILE A 144 -2.42 -19.30 -15.60
N ALA A 145 -2.83 -18.19 -16.21
CA ALA A 145 -4.23 -17.93 -16.55
C ALA A 145 -4.49 -17.70 -18.05
N GLY A 146 -3.47 -17.79 -18.89
CA GLY A 146 -3.54 -17.53 -20.33
C GLY A 146 -3.65 -16.05 -20.70
N SER A 147 -4.02 -15.16 -19.77
CA SER A 147 -4.00 -13.71 -19.95
C SER A 147 -4.01 -12.96 -18.62
N GLU A 148 -3.44 -11.75 -18.62
CA GLU A 148 -3.42 -10.90 -17.41
C GLU A 148 -4.82 -10.53 -16.89
N PRO A 149 -5.85 -10.21 -17.72
CA PRO A 149 -7.21 -9.98 -17.23
C PRO A 149 -7.84 -11.20 -16.54
N LYS A 150 -7.62 -12.41 -17.08
CA LYS A 150 -8.06 -13.65 -16.42
C LYS A 150 -7.33 -13.83 -15.09
N PHE A 151 -6.03 -13.57 -15.06
CA PHE A 151 -5.23 -13.65 -13.84
C PHE A 151 -5.68 -12.65 -12.76
N ALA A 152 -5.99 -11.40 -13.13
CA ALA A 152 -6.50 -10.39 -12.21
C ALA A 152 -7.82 -10.81 -11.54
N ARG A 153 -8.70 -11.53 -12.29
CA ARG A 153 -9.91 -12.14 -11.71
C ARG A 153 -9.56 -13.23 -10.69
N LEU A 154 -8.58 -14.10 -11.00
CA LEU A 154 -8.10 -15.12 -10.07
C LEU A 154 -7.47 -14.48 -8.80
N MET A 155 -6.69 -13.41 -8.95
CA MET A 155 -6.13 -12.67 -7.83
C MET A 155 -7.23 -12.14 -6.91
N THR A 156 -8.29 -11.55 -7.48
CA THR A 156 -9.40 -11.00 -6.70
C THR A 156 -10.22 -12.12 -6.04
N ALA A 157 -10.44 -13.24 -6.72
CA ALA A 157 -11.11 -14.42 -6.13
C ALA A 157 -10.29 -15.00 -4.98
N LYS A 158 -8.96 -15.14 -5.13
CA LYS A 158 -8.06 -15.59 -4.08
C LYS A 158 -8.04 -14.63 -2.89
N ALA A 159 -8.06 -13.30 -3.14
CA ALA A 159 -8.16 -12.30 -2.08
C ALA A 159 -9.42 -12.51 -1.23
N ARG A 160 -10.57 -12.79 -1.84
CA ARG A 160 -11.83 -13.11 -1.14
C ARG A 160 -11.69 -14.36 -0.26
N GLN A 161 -11.07 -15.43 -0.78
CA GLN A 161 -10.80 -16.66 -0.03
C GLN A 161 -9.87 -16.43 1.18
N LEU A 162 -8.95 -15.48 1.08
CA LEU A 162 -8.05 -15.09 2.17
C LEU A 162 -8.69 -14.09 3.15
N GLY A 163 -9.95 -13.72 2.96
CA GLY A 163 -10.66 -12.75 3.78
C GLY A 163 -10.26 -11.29 3.52
N MET A 164 -9.66 -10.99 2.36
CA MET A 164 -9.30 -9.66 1.91
C MET A 164 -10.51 -8.99 1.23
N ARG A 165 -11.51 -8.63 2.02
CA ARG A 165 -12.82 -8.20 1.51
C ARG A 165 -12.79 -6.84 0.82
N ASN A 166 -11.81 -5.99 1.17
CA ASN A 166 -11.66 -4.63 0.65
C ASN A 166 -10.56 -4.53 -0.43
N THR A 167 -10.20 -5.68 -1.05
CA THR A 167 -9.15 -5.73 -2.06
C THR A 167 -9.69 -6.19 -3.40
N ARG A 168 -9.30 -5.46 -4.45
CA ARG A 168 -9.51 -5.81 -5.85
C ARG A 168 -8.22 -5.60 -6.62
N PHE A 169 -7.90 -6.52 -7.50
CA PHE A 169 -6.76 -6.46 -8.40
C PHE A 169 -7.22 -6.33 -9.85
N ALA A 170 -6.63 -5.41 -10.60
CA ALA A 170 -6.91 -5.16 -12.02
C ALA A 170 -5.78 -5.63 -12.94
N ASN A 171 -4.59 -5.85 -12.41
CA ASN A 171 -3.42 -6.33 -13.15
C ASN A 171 -2.46 -7.11 -12.23
N ALA A 172 -1.44 -7.75 -12.83
CA ALA A 172 -0.49 -8.58 -12.10
C ALA A 172 0.66 -7.79 -11.45
N SER A 173 0.90 -6.58 -11.90
CA SER A 173 2.09 -5.78 -11.56
C SER A 173 1.83 -4.72 -10.48
N GLY A 174 0.61 -4.21 -10.38
CA GLY A 174 0.24 -3.09 -9.53
C GLY A 174 0.57 -1.72 -10.15
N LEU A 175 0.80 -1.68 -11.46
CA LEU A 175 0.81 -0.42 -12.20
C LEU A 175 -0.52 0.29 -12.00
N THR A 176 -0.49 1.62 -12.09
CA THR A 176 -1.64 2.48 -11.84
C THR A 176 -2.88 2.03 -12.62
N SER A 177 -3.94 1.77 -11.90
CA SER A 177 -5.25 1.40 -12.42
C SER A 177 -6.31 1.71 -11.37
N ALA A 178 -7.41 2.33 -11.77
CA ALA A 178 -8.54 2.59 -10.88
C ALA A 178 -9.09 1.32 -10.22
N GLY A 179 -8.89 0.17 -10.88
CA GLY A 179 -9.32 -1.14 -10.38
C GLY A 179 -8.44 -1.76 -9.30
N ASN A 180 -7.22 -1.25 -9.08
CA ASN A 180 -6.33 -1.72 -8.01
C ASN A 180 -6.65 -1.00 -6.70
N VAL A 181 -7.27 -1.68 -5.76
CA VAL A 181 -7.61 -1.14 -4.43
C VAL A 181 -7.29 -2.19 -3.37
N THR A 182 -6.80 -1.75 -2.22
CA THR A 182 -6.50 -2.58 -1.05
C THR A 182 -6.60 -1.80 0.25
N THR A 183 -6.32 -2.47 1.38
CA THR A 183 -6.15 -1.87 2.71
C THR A 183 -4.92 -2.44 3.41
N ALA A 184 -4.41 -1.78 4.44
CA ALA A 184 -3.29 -2.31 5.22
C ALA A 184 -3.68 -3.63 5.92
N SER A 185 -4.91 -3.73 6.42
CA SER A 185 -5.45 -4.98 6.99
C SER A 185 -5.42 -6.14 6.00
N ASP A 186 -5.86 -5.92 4.77
CA ASP A 186 -5.89 -6.97 3.76
C ASP A 186 -4.49 -7.37 3.30
N MET A 187 -3.57 -6.41 3.13
CA MET A 187 -2.17 -6.72 2.82
C MET A 187 -1.49 -7.49 3.95
N ALA A 188 -1.82 -7.23 5.21
CA ALA A 188 -1.33 -8.00 6.34
C ALA A 188 -1.83 -9.45 6.30
N LYS A 189 -3.11 -9.70 5.94
CA LYS A 189 -3.65 -11.06 5.75
C LYS A 189 -2.89 -11.81 4.66
N LEU A 190 -2.66 -11.17 3.49
CA LEU A 190 -1.91 -11.77 2.39
C LEU A 190 -0.47 -12.08 2.79
N SER A 191 0.21 -11.14 3.44
CA SER A 191 1.58 -11.30 3.91
C SER A 191 1.71 -12.47 4.88
N ARG A 192 0.78 -12.58 5.84
CA ARG A 192 0.70 -13.72 6.77
C ARG A 192 0.46 -15.05 6.05
N ALA A 193 -0.45 -15.05 5.07
CA ALA A 193 -0.76 -16.24 4.30
C ALA A 193 0.47 -16.74 3.53
N ILE A 194 1.27 -15.85 2.93
CA ILE A 194 2.52 -16.20 2.24
C ILE A 194 3.53 -16.82 3.23
N VAL A 195 3.77 -16.14 4.35
CA VAL A 195 4.71 -16.61 5.38
C VAL A 195 4.35 -18.03 5.88
N ARG A 196 3.06 -18.27 6.13
CA ARG A 196 2.59 -19.53 6.73
C ARG A 196 2.51 -20.67 5.72
N ARG A 197 2.00 -20.40 4.52
CA ARG A 197 1.72 -21.44 3.53
C ARG A 197 2.94 -21.82 2.70
N PHE A 198 3.86 -20.88 2.47
CA PHE A 198 4.97 -21.07 1.55
C PHE A 198 6.35 -20.77 2.15
N PRO A 199 6.75 -21.39 3.29
CA PRO A 199 7.99 -21.04 3.98
C PRO A 199 9.24 -21.23 3.12
N ARG A 200 9.27 -22.25 2.24
CA ARG A 200 10.39 -22.47 1.30
C ARG A 200 10.45 -21.35 0.24
N GLN A 201 9.31 -20.92 -0.31
CA GLN A 201 9.27 -19.87 -1.32
C GLN A 201 9.46 -18.47 -0.71
N TYR A 202 9.09 -18.31 0.56
CA TYR A 202 9.27 -17.08 1.31
C TYR A 202 10.73 -16.63 1.37
N ALA A 203 11.70 -17.55 1.40
CA ALA A 203 13.12 -17.23 1.38
C ALA A 203 13.57 -16.36 0.20
N ARG A 204 12.78 -16.24 -0.89
CA ARG A 204 13.06 -15.35 -2.01
C ARG A 204 13.03 -13.88 -1.61
N PHE A 205 12.19 -13.51 -0.64
CA PHE A 205 12.05 -12.13 -0.18
C PHE A 205 13.22 -11.64 0.68
N SER A 206 13.97 -12.56 1.30
CA SER A 206 15.13 -12.24 2.14
C SER A 206 16.43 -12.03 1.35
N ARG A 207 16.45 -12.32 0.07
CA ARG A 207 17.62 -12.13 -0.77
C ARG A 207 17.94 -10.66 -0.92
N ARG A 208 19.10 -10.23 -0.46
CA ARG A 208 19.55 -8.82 -0.57
C ARG A 208 19.84 -8.41 -2.00
N THR A 209 20.25 -9.36 -2.84
CA THR A 209 20.56 -9.14 -4.25
C THR A 209 20.13 -10.33 -5.08
N ILE A 210 19.91 -10.09 -6.37
CA ILE A 210 19.78 -11.13 -7.39
C ILE A 210 20.85 -10.94 -8.45
N GLN A 211 21.23 -12.06 -9.12
CA GLN A 211 22.13 -12.03 -10.27
C GLN A 211 21.30 -12.05 -11.55
N TRP A 212 21.53 -11.09 -12.43
CA TRP A 212 20.96 -11.06 -13.77
C TRP A 212 22.05 -10.74 -14.81
N ARG A 213 22.35 -11.69 -15.70
CA ARG A 213 23.51 -11.64 -16.59
C ARG A 213 24.78 -11.40 -15.78
N SER A 214 25.59 -10.40 -16.15
CA SER A 214 26.78 -9.97 -15.42
C SER A 214 26.48 -9.04 -14.24
N HIS A 215 25.23 -8.57 -14.05
CA HIS A 215 24.89 -7.56 -13.07
C HIS A 215 24.33 -8.16 -11.78
N ARG A 216 24.78 -7.62 -10.66
CA ARG A 216 24.19 -7.86 -9.34
C ARG A 216 23.24 -6.71 -9.01
N ILE A 217 21.94 -7.03 -8.83
CA ILE A 217 20.90 -6.04 -8.61
C ILE A 217 20.40 -6.14 -7.18
N SER A 218 20.35 -5.01 -6.46
CA SER A 218 19.92 -4.93 -5.07
C SER A 218 18.41 -5.05 -4.92
N ASN A 219 17.98 -5.67 -3.82
CA ASN A 219 16.58 -5.72 -3.43
C ASN A 219 16.09 -4.31 -3.06
N HIS A 220 14.87 -3.99 -3.45
CA HIS A 220 14.24 -2.71 -3.15
C HIS A 220 13.83 -2.53 -1.68
N ASN A 221 13.85 -3.60 -0.89
CA ASN A 221 13.60 -3.52 0.55
C ASN A 221 14.90 -3.19 1.29
N HIS A 222 15.11 -1.92 1.59
CA HIS A 222 16.33 -1.43 2.23
C HIS A 222 16.46 -1.84 3.71
N LEU A 223 15.40 -2.39 4.32
CA LEU A 223 15.47 -2.84 5.71
C LEU A 223 16.17 -4.18 5.87
N LEU A 224 16.34 -4.94 4.77
CA LEU A 224 17.06 -6.21 4.76
C LEU A 224 18.53 -6.01 5.18
N GLY A 225 18.88 -6.62 6.33
CA GLY A 225 20.22 -6.52 6.92
C GLY A 225 20.53 -5.19 7.62
N ARG A 226 19.57 -4.24 7.68
CA ARG A 226 19.68 -2.99 8.44
C ARG A 226 18.84 -3.01 9.71
N VAL A 227 17.65 -3.63 9.67
CA VAL A 227 16.79 -3.77 10.83
C VAL A 227 16.80 -5.23 11.29
N ALA A 228 17.11 -5.45 12.58
CA ALA A 228 17.29 -6.77 13.15
C ALA A 228 16.04 -7.65 12.93
N GLY A 229 16.25 -8.85 12.38
CA GLY A 229 15.21 -9.85 12.15
C GLY A 229 14.36 -9.63 10.90
N VAL A 230 14.52 -8.52 10.15
CA VAL A 230 13.79 -8.32 8.89
C VAL A 230 14.28 -9.30 7.83
N ASP A 231 13.32 -10.06 7.26
CA ASP A 231 13.57 -11.09 6.26
C ASP A 231 12.62 -11.01 5.04
N GLY A 232 11.93 -9.89 4.88
CA GLY A 232 11.02 -9.60 3.77
C GLY A 232 10.20 -8.34 4.02
N ILE A 233 9.20 -7.99 3.20
CA ILE A 233 8.63 -8.77 2.12
C ILE A 233 8.71 -7.98 0.80
N LYS A 234 7.92 -6.88 0.66
CA LYS A 234 7.77 -6.21 -0.64
C LYS A 234 7.53 -4.71 -0.49
N THR A 235 8.22 -3.93 -1.33
CA THR A 235 7.99 -2.49 -1.50
C THR A 235 7.02 -2.22 -2.64
N GLY A 236 6.41 -1.05 -2.65
CA GLY A 236 5.59 -0.55 -3.74
C GLY A 236 5.63 0.97 -3.83
N TYR A 237 5.57 1.49 -5.05
CA TYR A 237 5.46 2.92 -5.31
C TYR A 237 4.76 3.16 -6.65
N THR A 238 3.85 4.09 -6.66
CA THR A 238 3.37 4.86 -7.82
C THR A 238 3.03 6.27 -7.32
N SER A 239 2.94 7.24 -8.22
CA SER A 239 2.65 8.63 -7.82
C SER A 239 1.33 8.78 -7.06
N ASP A 240 0.32 7.97 -7.40
CA ASP A 240 -1.00 7.97 -6.77
C ASP A 240 -1.10 7.09 -5.51
N ALA A 241 -0.14 6.17 -5.30
CA ALA A 241 -0.11 5.30 -4.14
C ALA A 241 0.78 5.81 -3.00
N GLY A 242 1.76 6.67 -3.31
CA GLY A 242 2.86 6.95 -2.39
C GLY A 242 3.77 5.74 -2.18
N TYR A 243 4.59 5.79 -1.15
CA TYR A 243 5.56 4.74 -0.83
C TYR A 243 4.96 3.72 0.14
N ASN A 244 4.89 2.47 -0.31
CA ASN A 244 4.33 1.33 0.41
C ASN A 244 5.41 0.33 0.81
N LEU A 245 5.21 -0.36 1.93
CA LEU A 245 6.03 -1.51 2.33
C LEU A 245 5.19 -2.48 3.17
N ALA A 246 5.19 -3.75 2.77
CA ALA A 246 4.86 -4.87 3.63
C ALA A 246 6.18 -5.50 4.08
N ALA A 247 6.43 -5.52 5.37
CA ALA A 247 7.63 -6.10 5.98
C ALA A 247 7.27 -7.25 6.92
N SER A 248 8.22 -8.17 7.13
CA SER A 248 8.16 -9.17 8.19
C SER A 248 9.49 -9.20 8.92
N ALA A 249 9.40 -9.40 10.22
CA ALA A 249 10.56 -9.58 11.07
C ALA A 249 10.37 -10.77 12.04
N MET A 250 11.45 -11.53 12.24
CA MET A 250 11.50 -12.67 13.17
C MET A 250 12.54 -12.38 14.26
N ARG A 251 12.12 -12.45 15.53
CA ARG A 251 13.03 -12.32 16.69
C ARG A 251 12.64 -13.33 17.76
N ARG A 252 13.61 -14.15 18.20
CA ARG A 252 13.42 -15.11 19.29
C ARG A 252 12.18 -16.01 19.08
N GLY A 253 12.02 -16.56 17.89
CA GLY A 253 10.91 -17.44 17.53
C GLY A 253 9.57 -16.76 17.28
N ARG A 254 9.44 -15.44 17.53
CA ARG A 254 8.23 -14.68 17.27
C ARG A 254 8.36 -13.89 15.97
N ARG A 255 7.34 -13.97 15.12
CA ARG A 255 7.27 -13.25 13.84
C ARG A 255 6.14 -12.24 13.88
N ILE A 256 6.42 -11.05 13.36
CA ILE A 256 5.41 -10.01 13.12
C ILE A 256 5.40 -9.64 11.63
N VAL A 257 4.25 -9.13 11.19
CA VAL A 257 4.08 -8.49 9.88
C VAL A 257 3.69 -7.05 10.10
N VAL A 258 4.31 -6.15 9.35
CA VAL A 258 4.05 -4.71 9.35
C VAL A 258 3.68 -4.29 7.93
N VAL A 259 2.60 -3.54 7.78
CA VAL A 259 2.23 -2.94 6.49
C VAL A 259 2.06 -1.45 6.66
N VAL A 260 2.71 -0.69 5.79
CA VAL A 260 2.58 0.78 5.68
C VAL A 260 2.22 1.12 4.24
N LEU A 261 1.16 1.90 4.03
CA LEU A 261 0.66 2.34 2.74
C LEU A 261 0.54 3.86 2.71
N GLY A 262 1.06 4.51 1.67
CA GLY A 262 0.84 5.92 1.40
C GLY A 262 1.86 6.88 2.01
N GLU A 263 3.08 6.44 2.29
CA GLU A 263 4.14 7.34 2.75
C GLU A 263 4.64 8.30 1.67
N THR A 264 5.23 9.40 2.10
CA THR A 264 5.65 10.50 1.23
C THR A 264 7.04 10.32 0.62
N SER A 265 7.88 9.46 1.21
CA SER A 265 9.23 9.19 0.70
C SER A 265 9.71 7.79 1.10
N VAL A 266 10.78 7.34 0.44
CA VAL A 266 11.47 6.08 0.78
C VAL A 266 11.97 6.13 2.23
N SER A 267 12.60 7.24 2.63
CA SER A 267 13.17 7.38 3.97
C SER A 267 12.10 7.41 5.06
N ALA A 268 10.99 8.13 4.85
CA ALA A 268 9.87 8.17 5.78
C ALA A 268 9.22 6.79 5.93
N ARG A 269 9.00 6.07 4.82
CA ARG A 269 8.47 4.71 4.81
C ARG A 269 9.38 3.75 5.58
N ASP A 270 10.68 3.76 5.31
CA ASP A 270 11.63 2.86 5.93
C ASP A 270 11.77 3.14 7.44
N ALA A 271 11.86 4.40 7.84
CA ALA A 271 11.90 4.81 9.24
C ALA A 271 10.61 4.41 9.99
N ARG A 272 9.43 4.66 9.39
CA ARG A 272 8.15 4.29 9.98
C ARG A 272 8.03 2.78 10.19
N VAL A 273 8.37 1.98 9.17
CA VAL A 273 8.32 0.51 9.28
C VAL A 273 9.31 0.00 10.32
N ALA A 274 10.53 0.56 10.40
CA ALA A 274 11.50 0.20 11.43
C ALA A 274 10.95 0.47 12.85
N ASN A 275 10.37 1.65 13.08
CA ASN A 275 9.76 2.01 14.36
C ASN A 275 8.58 1.08 14.73
N LEU A 276 7.71 0.75 13.77
CA LEU A 276 6.59 -0.17 13.97
C LEU A 276 7.06 -1.61 14.28
N ILE A 277 8.19 -2.04 13.71
CA ILE A 277 8.81 -3.32 14.06
C ILE A 277 9.25 -3.31 15.53
N GLU A 278 9.94 -2.27 15.98
CA GLU A 278 10.34 -2.14 17.40
C GLU A 278 9.11 -2.14 18.32
N LEU A 279 8.10 -1.35 18.01
CA LEU A 279 6.84 -1.29 18.76
C LEU A 279 6.18 -2.67 18.85
N GLY A 280 6.11 -3.42 17.74
CA GLY A 280 5.52 -4.76 17.70
C GLY A 280 6.22 -5.77 18.60
N PHE A 281 7.54 -5.65 18.78
CA PHE A 281 8.31 -6.52 19.68
C PHE A 281 8.34 -6.03 21.14
N THR A 282 8.30 -4.72 21.41
CA THR A 282 8.38 -4.12 22.75
C THR A 282 7.01 -4.04 23.43
N GLY A 283 5.96 -3.63 22.73
CA GLY A 283 4.60 -3.53 23.26
C GLY A 283 4.06 -4.85 23.80
N SER A 284 4.44 -5.96 23.18
CA SER A 284 4.14 -7.31 23.67
C SER A 284 4.85 -7.66 24.99
N ARG A 285 6.06 -7.13 25.20
CA ARG A 285 6.82 -7.36 26.45
C ARG A 285 6.19 -6.64 27.65
N SER A 286 5.67 -5.44 27.47
CA SER A 286 4.99 -4.68 28.53
C SER A 286 3.71 -5.40 28.99
N LYS A 287 2.95 -5.99 28.04
CA LYS A 287 1.75 -6.78 28.35
C LYS A 287 2.07 -8.11 29.06
N ALA A 288 3.10 -8.82 28.60
CA ALA A 288 3.57 -10.06 29.25
C ALA A 288 4.15 -9.82 30.66
N ARG A 289 4.86 -8.70 30.86
CA ARG A 289 5.40 -8.32 32.19
C ARG A 289 4.28 -7.93 33.18
N ARG A 290 3.21 -7.28 32.72
CA ARG A 290 2.03 -6.96 33.57
C ARG A 290 1.28 -8.22 33.99
N LEU A 291 1.15 -9.23 33.10
CA LEU A 291 0.49 -10.51 33.41
C LEU A 291 1.28 -11.40 34.36
N ARG A 292 2.63 -11.29 34.42
CA ARG A 292 3.49 -12.03 35.37
C ARG A 292 3.59 -11.36 36.74
N ARG A 293 3.05 -10.14 36.92
CA ARG A 293 3.03 -9.41 38.20
C ARG A 293 1.66 -9.41 38.88
N ARG A 294 0.70 -10.10 38.31
CA ARG A 294 -0.59 -10.45 38.89
C ARG A 294 -0.62 -11.98 39.15
#